data_b39515ef16a66535dd75c2c271045517
#
_entry.id   b39515ef16a66535dd75c2c271045517
#
_cell.length_a   1.000
_cell.length_b   1.000
_cell.length_c   1.000
_cell.angle_alpha   90.00
_cell.angle_beta   90.00
_cell.angle_gamma   90.00
#
_symmetry.space_group_name_H-M   'P 1'
#
loop_
_entity.id
_entity.type
_entity.pdbx_description
1 polymer ?
#
loop_
_entity_poly.entity_id
_entity_poly.type
_entity_poly.pdbx_seq_one_letter_code
_entity_poly.pdbx_strand_id
1 'polypeptide(L)'
;NLPELISIFKEAADIQTSDMLNLPVPEAEFINEVLKPSEEQQDMVAAFSERAESVRAGMVNPTEDNMLKITNDGRKCALDQRLLNELLPDAEKSKINTCVENAFQVWEEGKADRTTQLIFCDLSTPKGDGTFNVYDDVRNKLTEKGIPKEEIAFIHEYNTETKKADLFAKVRAGQVRILMGS
;
A
#
# COMPACT_ATOMS: atom_id res chain seq x y z
N ASN A 1 -25.25 -22.16 0.37
CA ASN A 1 -25.19 -22.39 1.81
C ASN A 1 -23.72 -22.59 2.23
N LEU A 2 -23.16 -21.64 2.98
CA LEU A 2 -21.76 -21.65 3.36
C LEU A 2 -21.35 -22.87 4.23
N PRO A 3 -22.17 -23.31 5.23
CA PRO A 3 -21.84 -24.49 6.02
C PRO A 3 -21.75 -25.79 5.22
N GLU A 4 -22.62 -25.99 4.23
CA GLU A 4 -22.58 -27.17 3.36
C GLU A 4 -21.34 -27.15 2.45
N LEU A 5 -20.99 -25.98 1.88
CA LEU A 5 -19.77 -25.83 1.09
C LEU A 5 -18.52 -26.14 1.91
N ILE A 6 -18.44 -25.65 3.14
CA ILE A 6 -17.33 -25.94 4.05
C ILE A 6 -17.27 -27.43 4.41
N SER A 7 -18.41 -28.08 4.63
CA SER A 7 -18.46 -29.52 4.90
C SER A 7 -17.93 -30.34 3.73
N ILE A 8 -18.38 -30.07 2.52
CA ILE A 8 -17.92 -30.76 1.29
C ILE A 8 -16.43 -30.50 1.09
N PHE A 9 -15.98 -29.27 1.31
CA PHE A 9 -14.57 -28.90 1.16
C PHE A 9 -13.67 -29.67 2.15
N LYS A 10 -14.12 -29.82 3.41
CA LYS A 10 -13.40 -30.59 4.45
C LYS A 10 -13.25 -32.07 4.14
N GLU A 11 -14.14 -32.65 3.32
CA GLU A 11 -14.03 -34.07 2.90
C GLU A 11 -12.90 -34.28 1.87
N ALA A 12 -12.55 -33.22 1.11
CA ALA A 12 -11.58 -33.30 0.01
C ALA A 12 -10.27 -32.56 0.29
N ALA A 13 -10.21 -31.72 1.34
CA ALA A 13 -9.06 -30.88 1.64
C ALA A 13 -8.62 -30.98 3.10
N ASP A 14 -7.33 -31.01 3.34
CA ASP A 14 -6.75 -30.83 4.67
C ASP A 14 -6.71 -29.32 4.98
N ILE A 15 -7.42 -28.91 6.03
CA ILE A 15 -7.53 -27.52 6.44
C ILE A 15 -6.68 -27.32 7.69
N GLN A 16 -5.62 -26.55 7.54
CA GLN A 16 -4.75 -26.15 8.65
C GLN A 16 -5.00 -24.66 8.95
N THR A 17 -5.45 -24.38 10.16
CA THR A 17 -5.55 -22.98 10.65
C THR A 17 -4.23 -22.56 11.31
N SER A 18 -4.01 -21.24 11.45
CA SER A 18 -2.82 -20.70 12.12
C SER A 18 -2.63 -21.28 13.52
N ASP A 19 -3.72 -21.56 14.25
CA ASP A 19 -3.69 -22.11 15.60
C ASP A 19 -3.21 -23.58 15.61
N MET A 20 -3.46 -24.33 14.52
CA MET A 20 -3.04 -25.72 14.36
C MET A 20 -1.57 -25.83 13.93
N LEU A 21 -1.06 -24.83 13.21
CA LEU A 21 0.27 -24.87 12.63
C LEU A 21 1.39 -24.57 13.63
N ASN A 22 1.05 -24.03 14.81
CA ASN A 22 2.01 -23.66 15.87
C ASN A 22 3.26 -22.97 15.32
N LEU A 23 3.05 -22.01 14.39
CA LEU A 23 4.12 -21.27 13.73
C LEU A 23 4.81 -20.33 14.72
N PRO A 24 6.13 -20.15 14.63
CA PRO A 24 6.83 -19.14 15.40
C PRO A 24 6.43 -17.75 14.87
N VAL A 25 5.38 -17.17 15.45
CA VAL A 25 4.91 -15.83 15.11
C VAL A 25 5.54 -14.84 16.06
N PRO A 26 6.15 -13.74 15.56
CA PRO A 26 6.68 -12.70 16.42
C PRO A 26 5.55 -12.02 17.21
N GLU A 27 5.86 -11.56 18.41
CA GLU A 27 4.97 -10.66 19.14
C GLU A 27 4.84 -9.34 18.36
N ALA A 28 3.58 -8.87 18.18
CA ALA A 28 3.29 -7.70 17.36
C ALA A 28 2.52 -6.65 18.15
N GLU A 29 2.96 -5.41 18.04
CA GLU A 29 2.23 -4.23 18.47
C GLU A 29 1.55 -3.59 17.26
N PHE A 30 0.23 -3.32 17.38
CA PHE A 30 -0.57 -2.71 16.31
C PHE A 30 -0.80 -1.23 16.61
N ILE A 31 -0.22 -0.36 15.79
CA ILE A 31 -0.38 1.09 15.90
C ILE A 31 -1.22 1.59 14.73
N ASN A 32 -2.33 2.27 15.04
CA ASN A 32 -3.22 2.85 14.05
C ASN A 32 -3.00 4.36 13.95
N GLU A 33 -2.45 4.81 12.83
CA GLU A 33 -2.32 6.23 12.50
C GLU A 33 -3.58 6.73 11.79
N VAL A 34 -4.32 7.62 12.45
CA VAL A 34 -5.56 8.20 11.92
C VAL A 34 -5.32 9.65 11.52
N LEU A 35 -5.47 9.93 10.24
CA LEU A 35 -5.23 11.26 9.67
C LEU A 35 -6.54 11.90 9.22
N LYS A 36 -6.61 13.23 9.33
CA LYS A 36 -7.72 14.00 8.80
C LYS A 36 -7.55 14.18 7.29
N PRO A 37 -8.64 14.04 6.50
CA PRO A 37 -8.57 14.30 5.07
C PRO A 37 -8.29 15.79 4.79
N SER A 38 -7.61 16.06 3.67
CA SER A 38 -7.47 17.42 3.14
C SER A 38 -8.82 17.98 2.68
N GLU A 39 -8.90 19.29 2.41
CA GLU A 39 -10.11 19.92 1.85
C GLU A 39 -10.42 19.31 0.47
N GLU A 40 -9.41 19.12 -0.37
CA GLU A 40 -9.55 18.52 -1.69
C GLU A 40 -10.08 17.08 -1.62
N GLN A 41 -9.62 16.29 -0.64
CA GLN A 41 -10.15 14.94 -0.42
C GLN A 41 -11.61 14.95 0.01
N GLN A 42 -12.03 15.91 0.85
CA GLN A 42 -13.41 16.07 1.27
C GLN A 42 -14.31 16.41 0.09
N ASP A 43 -13.89 17.33 -0.78
CA ASP A 43 -14.62 17.71 -2.00
C ASP A 43 -14.74 16.52 -2.97
N MET A 44 -13.68 15.74 -3.13
CA MET A 44 -13.71 14.52 -3.95
C MET A 44 -14.71 13.50 -3.40
N VAL A 45 -14.76 13.30 -2.09
CA VAL A 45 -15.70 12.36 -1.46
C VAL A 45 -17.14 12.82 -1.66
N ALA A 46 -17.41 14.12 -1.59
CA ALA A 46 -18.73 14.68 -1.93
C ALA A 46 -19.11 14.39 -3.39
N ALA A 47 -18.18 14.63 -4.32
CA ALA A 47 -18.38 14.31 -5.74
C ALA A 47 -18.59 12.80 -6.00
N PHE A 48 -17.90 11.91 -5.27
CA PHE A 48 -18.13 10.46 -5.38
C PHE A 48 -19.55 10.08 -4.92
N SER A 49 -20.08 10.76 -3.90
CA SER A 49 -21.45 10.51 -3.42
C SER A 49 -22.48 10.89 -4.49
N GLU A 50 -22.33 12.05 -5.12
CA GLU A 50 -23.20 12.49 -6.23
C GLU A 50 -23.12 11.53 -7.43
N ARG A 51 -21.92 11.09 -7.80
CA ARG A 51 -21.72 10.09 -8.86
C ARG A 51 -22.43 8.77 -8.52
N ALA A 52 -22.31 8.31 -7.27
CA ALA A 52 -22.94 7.07 -6.82
C ALA A 52 -24.47 7.16 -6.86
N GLU A 53 -25.06 8.30 -6.52
CA GLU A 53 -26.48 8.55 -6.63
C GLU A 53 -26.94 8.50 -8.11
N SER A 54 -26.20 9.15 -9.01
CA SER A 54 -26.48 9.15 -10.45
C SER A 54 -26.44 7.75 -11.06
N VAL A 55 -25.44 6.95 -10.66
CA VAL A 55 -25.33 5.54 -11.08
C VAL A 55 -26.50 4.70 -10.55
N ARG A 56 -26.89 4.86 -9.28
CA ARG A 56 -28.03 4.16 -8.69
C ARG A 56 -29.35 4.53 -9.33
N ALA A 57 -29.49 5.79 -9.72
CA ALA A 57 -30.68 6.29 -10.42
C ALA A 57 -30.75 5.88 -11.92
N GLY A 58 -29.71 5.22 -12.43
CA GLY A 58 -29.63 4.81 -13.84
C GLY A 58 -29.45 5.98 -14.82
N MET A 59 -28.95 7.13 -14.33
CA MET A 59 -28.78 8.35 -15.14
C MET A 59 -27.47 8.34 -15.95
N VAL A 60 -26.55 7.40 -15.68
CA VAL A 60 -25.26 7.33 -16.33
C VAL A 60 -25.06 5.96 -16.98
N ASN A 61 -24.46 5.95 -18.17
CA ASN A 61 -24.14 4.70 -18.85
C ASN A 61 -23.07 3.93 -18.04
N PRO A 62 -23.28 2.65 -17.70
CA PRO A 62 -22.33 1.84 -16.92
C PRO A 62 -20.92 1.74 -17.53
N THR A 63 -20.77 2.01 -18.83
CA THR A 63 -19.45 2.07 -19.48
C THR A 63 -18.72 3.38 -19.22
N GLU A 64 -19.44 4.46 -18.92
CA GLU A 64 -18.89 5.78 -18.61
C GLU A 64 -18.54 5.87 -17.12
N ASP A 65 -19.50 5.52 -16.23
CA ASP A 65 -19.30 5.49 -14.80
C ASP A 65 -20.11 4.37 -14.13
N ASN A 66 -19.56 3.81 -13.04
CA ASN A 66 -20.19 2.72 -12.30
C ASN A 66 -19.61 2.63 -10.88
N MET A 67 -20.26 1.86 -10.01
CA MET A 67 -19.84 1.72 -8.61
C MET A 67 -18.44 1.19 -8.44
N LEU A 68 -17.95 0.31 -9.33
CA LEU A 68 -16.58 -0.22 -9.27
C LEU A 68 -15.55 0.89 -9.54
N LYS A 69 -15.80 1.73 -10.54
CA LYS A 69 -14.94 2.87 -10.87
C LYS A 69 -14.91 3.88 -9.72
N ILE A 70 -16.07 4.24 -9.17
CA ILE A 70 -16.19 5.15 -8.02
C ILE A 70 -15.45 4.59 -6.80
N THR A 71 -15.59 3.31 -6.51
CA THR A 71 -14.89 2.65 -5.39
C THR A 71 -13.38 2.67 -5.60
N ASN A 72 -12.92 2.44 -6.83
CA ASN A 72 -11.49 2.50 -7.15
C ASN A 72 -10.94 3.93 -7.03
N ASP A 73 -11.68 4.93 -7.49
CA ASP A 73 -11.34 6.33 -7.33
C ASP A 73 -11.30 6.72 -5.84
N GLY A 74 -12.26 6.25 -5.05
CA GLY A 74 -12.27 6.44 -3.60
C GLY A 74 -11.05 5.84 -2.89
N ARG A 75 -10.61 4.63 -3.30
CA ARG A 75 -9.39 4.02 -2.77
C ARG A 75 -8.14 4.84 -3.12
N LYS A 76 -8.04 5.35 -4.35
CA LYS A 76 -6.94 6.22 -4.78
C LYS A 76 -6.95 7.53 -4.00
N CYS A 77 -8.09 8.20 -3.90
CA CYS A 77 -8.27 9.43 -3.11
C CYS A 77 -7.86 9.22 -1.64
N ALA A 78 -8.27 8.10 -1.05
CA ALA A 78 -7.95 7.78 0.33
C ALA A 78 -6.46 7.48 0.56
N LEU A 79 -5.72 7.05 -0.45
CA LEU A 79 -4.28 6.86 -0.38
C LEU A 79 -3.54 8.18 -0.61
N ASP A 80 -3.77 8.79 -1.78
CA ASP A 80 -3.20 10.08 -2.15
C ASP A 80 -4.05 10.74 -3.25
N GLN A 81 -4.46 11.99 -3.04
CA GLN A 81 -5.30 12.76 -3.98
C GLN A 81 -4.64 12.93 -5.35
N ARG A 82 -3.31 12.98 -5.41
CA ARG A 82 -2.53 13.10 -6.65
C ARG A 82 -2.68 11.91 -7.59
N LEU A 83 -3.14 10.75 -7.09
CA LEU A 83 -3.48 9.59 -7.93
C LEU A 83 -4.71 9.77 -8.80
N LEU A 84 -5.53 10.78 -8.50
CA LEU A 84 -6.69 11.18 -9.32
C LEU A 84 -6.39 12.42 -10.16
N ASN A 85 -5.62 13.34 -9.62
CA ASN A 85 -5.21 14.56 -10.31
C ASN A 85 -3.82 14.98 -9.82
N GLU A 86 -2.80 14.78 -10.65
CA GLU A 86 -1.39 15.06 -10.34
C GLU A 86 -1.12 16.57 -10.10
N LEU A 87 -2.04 17.44 -10.50
CA LEU A 87 -1.94 18.90 -10.28
C LEU A 87 -2.31 19.31 -8.86
N LEU A 88 -2.88 18.41 -8.06
CA LEU A 88 -3.21 18.70 -6.68
C LEU A 88 -1.95 18.76 -5.81
N PRO A 89 -1.99 19.57 -4.74
CA PRO A 89 -0.84 19.70 -3.86
C PRO A 89 -0.56 18.40 -3.10
N ASP A 90 0.69 18.22 -2.74
CA ASP A 90 1.09 17.20 -1.75
C ASP A 90 0.63 17.68 -0.37
N ALA A 91 -0.39 17.06 0.18
CA ALA A 91 -0.93 17.43 1.48
C ALA A 91 0.08 17.11 2.59
N GLU A 92 0.50 18.11 3.35
CA GLU A 92 1.55 17.99 4.38
C GLU A 92 1.31 16.82 5.34
N LYS A 93 0.06 16.64 5.79
CA LYS A 93 -0.36 15.56 6.69
C LYS A 93 -1.08 14.44 5.93
N SER A 94 -0.55 14.05 4.77
CA SER A 94 -1.05 12.89 4.01
C SER A 94 -0.61 11.57 4.65
N LYS A 95 -1.29 10.48 4.28
CA LYS A 95 -0.86 9.11 4.67
C LYS A 95 0.55 8.82 4.19
N ILE A 96 0.91 9.30 3.00
CA ILE A 96 2.22 9.07 2.42
C ILE A 96 3.29 9.82 3.21
N ASN A 97 3.06 11.09 3.52
CA ASN A 97 4.02 11.88 4.30
C ASN A 97 4.18 11.34 5.72
N THR A 98 3.10 10.92 6.37
CA THR A 98 3.18 10.28 7.69
C THR A 98 3.91 8.94 7.62
N CYS A 99 3.67 8.13 6.59
CA CYS A 99 4.42 6.88 6.38
C CYS A 99 5.92 7.15 6.17
N VAL A 100 6.28 8.18 5.42
CA VAL A 100 7.68 8.58 5.20
C VAL A 100 8.33 9.02 6.50
N GLU A 101 7.65 9.82 7.33
CA GLU A 101 8.17 10.25 8.63
C GLU A 101 8.40 9.05 9.56
N ASN A 102 7.42 8.17 9.70
CA ASN A 102 7.53 6.98 10.54
C ASN A 102 8.63 6.04 10.03
N ALA A 103 8.71 5.81 8.72
CA ALA A 103 9.74 4.97 8.13
C ALA A 103 11.15 5.56 8.33
N PHE A 104 11.29 6.88 8.22
CA PHE A 104 12.55 7.57 8.49
C PHE A 104 12.95 7.45 9.97
N GLN A 105 12.01 7.67 10.89
CA GLN A 105 12.27 7.54 12.33
C GLN A 105 12.75 6.13 12.69
N VAL A 106 12.03 5.09 12.24
CA VAL A 106 12.42 3.69 12.49
C VAL A 106 13.77 3.35 11.84
N TRP A 107 14.06 3.93 10.66
CA TRP A 107 15.37 3.76 10.03
C TRP A 107 16.50 4.39 10.86
N GLU A 108 16.31 5.60 11.41
CA GLU A 108 17.30 6.25 12.27
C GLU A 108 17.50 5.47 13.60
N GLU A 109 16.40 5.10 14.27
CA GLU A 109 16.45 4.36 15.53
C GLU A 109 17.13 2.99 15.38
N GLY A 110 16.85 2.29 14.27
CA GLY A 110 17.45 0.98 13.96
C GLY A 110 18.81 1.02 13.27
N LYS A 111 19.49 2.15 13.25
CA LYS A 111 20.74 2.34 12.50
C LYS A 111 21.90 1.46 12.99
N ALA A 112 22.01 1.29 14.29
CA ALA A 112 23.08 0.48 14.90
C ALA A 112 22.95 -1.00 14.53
N ASP A 113 21.73 -1.53 14.56
CA ASP A 113 21.41 -2.93 14.31
C ASP A 113 21.07 -3.21 12.84
N ARG A 114 21.01 -2.17 12.00
CA ARG A 114 20.60 -2.22 10.59
C ARG A 114 19.24 -2.92 10.41
N THR A 115 18.29 -2.59 11.29
CA THR A 115 16.92 -3.13 11.23
C THR A 115 16.27 -2.84 9.89
N THR A 116 15.36 -3.72 9.48
CA THR A 116 14.68 -3.65 8.19
C THR A 116 13.18 -3.43 8.37
N GLN A 117 12.56 -2.74 7.40
CA GLN A 117 11.15 -2.40 7.38
C GLN A 117 10.51 -2.90 6.10
N LEU A 118 9.24 -3.31 6.20
CA LEU A 118 8.40 -3.66 5.05
C LEU A 118 7.28 -2.62 4.95
N ILE A 119 7.13 -2.01 3.78
CA ILE A 119 6.03 -1.09 3.47
C ILE A 119 5.13 -1.78 2.46
N PHE A 120 3.88 -2.05 2.84
CA PHE A 120 2.89 -2.64 1.94
C PHE A 120 1.99 -1.55 1.34
N CYS A 121 1.92 -1.53 0.01
CA CYS A 121 1.06 -0.61 -0.73
C CYS A 121 0.47 -1.31 -1.96
N ASP A 122 -0.83 -1.62 -1.91
CA ASP A 122 -1.54 -2.36 -2.97
C ASP A 122 -1.87 -1.53 -4.20
N LEU A 123 -1.69 -0.22 -4.11
CA LEU A 123 -2.02 0.72 -5.20
C LEU A 123 -0.77 1.44 -5.70
N SER A 124 -0.86 1.90 -6.95
CA SER A 124 0.12 2.83 -7.50
C SER A 124 1.53 2.27 -7.65
N THR A 125 1.66 0.98 -8.01
CA THR A 125 2.96 0.43 -8.43
C THR A 125 3.49 1.18 -9.65
N PRO A 126 4.81 1.45 -9.73
CA PRO A 126 5.41 2.17 -10.85
C PRO A 126 5.16 1.47 -12.18
N LYS A 127 4.73 2.23 -13.18
CA LYS A 127 4.51 1.75 -14.55
C LYS A 127 5.68 2.05 -15.49
N GLY A 128 6.60 2.92 -15.08
CA GLY A 128 7.72 3.36 -15.91
C GLY A 128 7.33 4.34 -17.03
N ASP A 129 6.11 4.89 -16.97
CA ASP A 129 5.56 5.82 -17.95
C ASP A 129 5.71 7.31 -17.56
N GLY A 130 6.36 7.57 -16.43
CA GLY A 130 6.58 8.92 -15.88
C GLY A 130 5.37 9.51 -15.15
N THR A 131 4.25 8.80 -15.03
CA THR A 131 3.10 9.23 -14.24
C THR A 131 3.40 9.15 -12.75
N PHE A 132 2.77 10.02 -11.97
CA PHE A 132 2.89 10.02 -10.52
C PHE A 132 2.53 8.64 -9.94
N ASN A 133 3.39 8.16 -9.06
CA ASN A 133 3.13 6.94 -8.30
C ASN A 133 3.69 7.05 -6.88
N VAL A 134 3.03 6.38 -5.95
CA VAL A 134 3.35 6.45 -4.52
C VAL A 134 4.72 5.83 -4.21
N TYR A 135 5.13 4.78 -4.92
CA TYR A 135 6.41 4.11 -4.68
C TYR A 135 7.60 5.03 -4.92
N ASP A 136 7.60 5.71 -6.08
CA ASP A 136 8.67 6.65 -6.41
C ASP A 136 8.62 7.89 -5.51
N ASP A 137 7.42 8.39 -5.15
CA ASP A 137 7.25 9.51 -4.23
C ASP A 137 7.84 9.19 -2.84
N VAL A 138 7.51 8.02 -2.28
CA VAL A 138 8.08 7.56 -1.00
C VAL A 138 9.59 7.41 -1.08
N ARG A 139 10.13 6.76 -2.13
CA ARG A 139 11.59 6.61 -2.34
C ARG A 139 12.27 7.97 -2.40
N ASN A 140 11.74 8.90 -3.17
CA ASN A 140 12.31 10.24 -3.33
C ASN A 140 12.34 10.99 -1.99
N LYS A 141 11.23 11.04 -1.27
CA LYS A 141 11.13 11.71 0.03
C LYS A 141 12.07 11.09 1.09
N LEU A 142 12.16 9.77 1.13
CA LEU A 142 13.10 9.08 2.03
C LEU A 142 14.56 9.38 1.67
N THR A 143 14.86 9.46 0.38
CA THR A 143 16.19 9.82 -0.12
C THR A 143 16.53 11.29 0.20
N GLU A 144 15.58 12.21 0.05
CA GLU A 144 15.72 13.61 0.44
C GLU A 144 15.98 13.78 1.95
N LYS A 145 15.43 12.89 2.77
CA LYS A 145 15.73 12.82 4.22
C LYS A 145 17.11 12.23 4.54
N GLY A 146 17.82 11.72 3.55
CA GLY A 146 19.20 11.21 3.70
C GLY A 146 19.33 9.69 3.75
N ILE A 147 18.27 8.93 3.49
CA ILE A 147 18.38 7.46 3.34
C ILE A 147 19.04 7.15 2.00
N PRO A 148 20.13 6.35 1.97
CA PRO A 148 20.75 5.93 0.73
C PRO A 148 19.77 5.18 -0.17
N LYS A 149 19.73 5.54 -1.46
CA LYS A 149 18.80 4.94 -2.42
C LYS A 149 18.94 3.41 -2.52
N GLU A 150 20.15 2.90 -2.36
CA GLU A 150 20.48 1.47 -2.35
C GLU A 150 19.91 0.71 -1.15
N GLU A 151 19.52 1.41 -0.07
CA GLU A 151 18.85 0.81 1.09
C GLU A 151 17.33 0.69 0.90
N ILE A 152 16.79 1.23 -0.22
CA ILE A 152 15.36 1.20 -0.55
C ILE A 152 15.15 0.34 -1.80
N ALA A 153 14.32 -0.69 -1.73
CA ALA A 153 14.02 -1.57 -2.85
C ALA A 153 12.51 -1.76 -3.04
N PHE A 154 12.11 -2.03 -4.28
CA PHE A 154 10.74 -2.41 -4.63
C PHE A 154 10.71 -3.86 -5.07
N ILE A 155 9.83 -4.68 -4.49
CA ILE A 155 9.77 -6.11 -4.80
C ILE A 155 9.50 -6.41 -6.28
N HIS A 156 8.71 -5.58 -6.94
CA HIS A 156 8.35 -5.76 -8.35
C HIS A 156 9.50 -5.46 -9.34
N GLU A 157 10.59 -4.83 -8.92
CA GLU A 157 11.82 -4.70 -9.72
C GLU A 157 12.57 -6.05 -9.82
N TYR A 158 12.21 -7.04 -9.00
CA TYR A 158 12.85 -8.35 -8.88
C TYR A 158 11.90 -9.45 -9.34
N ASN A 159 11.75 -9.60 -10.66
CA ASN A 159 10.73 -10.41 -11.33
C ASN A 159 11.07 -11.89 -11.52
N THR A 160 12.23 -12.37 -11.03
CA THR A 160 12.62 -13.78 -11.07
C THR A 160 12.90 -14.29 -9.65
N GLU A 161 12.74 -15.60 -9.43
CA GLU A 161 13.00 -16.20 -8.13
C GLU A 161 14.45 -15.99 -7.65
N THR A 162 15.43 -16.06 -8.58
CA THR A 162 16.84 -15.77 -8.27
C THR A 162 17.02 -14.33 -7.79
N LYS A 163 16.46 -13.35 -8.51
CA LYS A 163 16.54 -11.94 -8.10
C LYS A 163 15.86 -11.68 -6.77
N LYS A 164 14.71 -12.30 -6.51
CA LYS A 164 14.01 -12.20 -5.21
C LYS A 164 14.86 -12.80 -4.09
N ALA A 165 15.47 -13.97 -4.32
CA ALA A 165 16.35 -14.59 -3.34
C ALA A 165 17.54 -13.70 -2.99
N ASP A 166 18.17 -13.07 -3.99
CA ASP A 166 19.26 -12.10 -3.80
C ASP A 166 18.78 -10.85 -3.03
N LEU A 167 17.62 -10.32 -3.37
CA LEU A 167 17.01 -9.20 -2.64
C LEU A 167 16.77 -9.56 -1.16
N PHE A 168 16.15 -10.71 -0.90
CA PHE A 168 15.88 -11.14 0.47
C PHE A 168 17.17 -11.42 1.27
N ALA A 169 18.24 -11.88 0.61
CA ALA A 169 19.55 -11.99 1.24
C ALA A 169 20.10 -10.61 1.65
N LYS A 170 19.96 -9.59 0.78
CA LYS A 170 20.35 -8.21 1.10
C LYS A 170 19.51 -7.61 2.22
N VAL A 171 18.20 -7.89 2.26
CA VAL A 171 17.31 -7.47 3.35
C VAL A 171 17.75 -8.09 4.67
N ARG A 172 17.96 -9.42 4.71
CA ARG A 172 18.44 -10.12 5.92
C ARG A 172 19.83 -9.65 6.39
N ALA A 173 20.65 -9.19 5.47
CA ALA A 173 21.99 -8.64 5.79
C ALA A 173 21.94 -7.14 6.18
N GLY A 174 20.76 -6.51 6.19
CA GLY A 174 20.58 -5.08 6.46
C GLY A 174 21.21 -4.17 5.40
N GLN A 175 21.47 -4.67 4.20
CA GLN A 175 21.94 -3.86 3.07
C GLN A 175 20.76 -3.10 2.42
N VAL A 176 19.60 -3.75 2.31
CA VAL A 176 18.33 -3.13 1.99
C VAL A 176 17.54 -3.05 3.29
N ARG A 177 17.24 -1.84 3.75
CA ARG A 177 16.57 -1.60 5.02
C ARG A 177 15.10 -1.24 4.89
N ILE A 178 14.68 -0.83 3.69
CA ILE A 178 13.28 -0.55 3.38
C ILE A 178 12.90 -1.32 2.12
N LEU A 179 11.97 -2.26 2.25
CA LEU A 179 11.42 -3.02 1.14
C LEU A 179 9.94 -2.67 0.96
N MET A 180 9.57 -2.16 -0.22
CA MET A 180 8.18 -1.88 -0.57
C MET A 180 7.61 -2.95 -1.49
N GLY A 181 6.35 -3.32 -1.25
CA GLY A 181 5.65 -4.33 -2.04
C GLY A 181 4.13 -4.34 -1.84
N SER A 182 3.47 -5.24 -2.56
CA SER A 182 2.03 -5.54 -2.44
C SER A 182 1.81 -7.04 -2.46
#